data_4ece1d2b1e52740c34630b7d4c812e1e
#
_entry.id   4ece1d2b1e52740c34630b7d4c812e1e
#
_cell.length_a   1.000
_cell.length_b   1.000
_cell.length_c   1.000
_cell.angle_alpha   90.00
_cell.angle_beta   90.00
_cell.angle_gamma   90.00
#
_symmetry.space_group_name_H-M   'P 1'
#
loop_
_entity.id
_entity.type
_entity.pdbx_description
1 polymer ?
#
loop_
_entity_poly.entity_id
_entity_poly.type
_entity_poly.pdbx_seq_one_letter_code
_entity_poly.pdbx_strand_id
1 'polypeptide(L)'
;MCIRDSYVFSSSSFPYPTVVGKVNNEDKLHASLDVMAKEQICQPVGEADGYSFTTMNSGLLVFNSSTILVVNVSGTTQTDKAKEAITNLLKQTASNSIVKSGAFQKMEKQKSDINFFASMTAIPSTYRDQITMGLPTEVKAEDITLIGGLNFEKGKIALKTENYTENEAVKALLKKQMESVGKANNTF
;
A
#
# COMPACT_ATOMS: atom_id res chain seq x y z
N MET A 1 -20.33 2.66 -4.12
CA MET A 1 -19.26 2.06 -3.31
C MET A 1 -18.28 3.18 -2.98
N CYS A 2 -18.19 3.58 -1.71
CA CYS A 2 -17.33 4.68 -1.32
C CYS A 2 -15.91 4.12 -1.14
N ILE A 3 -14.97 4.54 -1.98
CA ILE A 3 -13.57 4.04 -2.02
C ILE A 3 -12.74 4.58 -0.83
N ARG A 4 -13.34 5.32 0.10
CA ARG A 4 -12.62 5.98 1.20
C ARG A 4 -11.94 5.05 2.20
N ASP A 5 -12.27 3.76 2.20
CA ASP A 5 -11.80 2.78 3.18
C ASP A 5 -11.04 1.61 2.52
N SER A 6 -10.42 1.86 1.38
CA SER A 6 -9.64 0.84 0.67
C SER A 6 -8.17 1.22 0.60
N TYR A 7 -7.30 0.25 0.83
CA TYR A 7 -5.86 0.39 0.75
C TYR A 7 -5.31 -0.54 -0.32
N VAL A 8 -4.26 -0.10 -1.01
CA VAL A 8 -3.48 -0.94 -1.91
C VAL A 8 -2.08 -1.03 -1.34
N PHE A 9 -1.55 -2.23 -1.22
CA PHE A 9 -0.22 -2.45 -0.69
C PHE A 9 0.51 -3.60 -1.37
N SER A 10 1.82 -3.59 -1.25
CA SER A 10 2.73 -4.72 -1.42
C SER A 10 3.95 -4.50 -0.52
N SER A 11 4.66 -5.55 -0.19
CA SER A 11 5.89 -5.46 0.60
C SER A 11 6.92 -6.50 0.16
N SER A 12 8.16 -6.39 0.62
CA SER A 12 9.20 -7.39 0.33
C SER A 12 8.85 -8.79 0.85
N SER A 13 8.15 -8.87 1.99
CA SER A 13 7.66 -10.13 2.57
C SER A 13 6.33 -10.59 1.98
N PHE A 14 5.62 -9.70 1.30
CA PHE A 14 4.35 -9.97 0.61
C PHE A 14 4.34 -9.23 -0.74
N PRO A 15 5.02 -9.78 -1.76
CA PRO A 15 5.26 -9.08 -3.03
C PRO A 15 4.05 -9.05 -3.97
N TYR A 16 2.88 -9.43 -3.49
CA TYR A 16 1.66 -9.45 -4.28
C TYR A 16 0.91 -8.12 -4.14
N PRO A 17 0.68 -7.38 -5.23
CA PRO A 17 -0.19 -6.21 -5.19
C PRO A 17 -1.57 -6.60 -4.66
N THR A 18 -1.99 -5.98 -3.58
CA THR A 18 -3.20 -6.35 -2.85
C THR A 18 -4.05 -5.13 -2.55
N VAL A 19 -5.33 -5.24 -2.84
CA VAL A 19 -6.33 -4.28 -2.42
C VAL A 19 -7.00 -4.80 -1.15
N VAL A 20 -7.06 -3.98 -0.12
CA VAL A 20 -7.79 -4.25 1.13
C VAL A 20 -9.05 -3.41 1.14
N GLY A 21 -10.16 -4.01 1.48
CA GLY A 21 -11.43 -3.32 1.64
C GLY A 21 -12.21 -3.85 2.85
N LYS A 22 -13.25 -3.10 3.22
CA LYS A 22 -14.18 -3.50 4.28
C LYS A 22 -15.33 -4.31 3.71
N VAL A 23 -15.69 -5.40 4.37
CA VAL A 23 -16.93 -6.15 4.13
C VAL A 23 -18.02 -5.55 5.02
N ASN A 24 -19.08 -5.06 4.41
CA ASN A 24 -20.23 -4.50 5.12
C ASN A 24 -21.33 -5.55 5.36
N ASN A 25 -21.38 -6.58 4.51
CA ASN A 25 -22.36 -7.66 4.60
C ASN A 25 -21.79 -8.90 3.92
N GLU A 26 -21.41 -9.89 4.74
CA GLU A 26 -20.79 -11.13 4.28
C GLU A 26 -21.76 -12.01 3.49
N ASP A 27 -23.02 -12.11 3.93
CA ASP A 27 -24.02 -12.94 3.24
C ASP A 27 -24.30 -12.44 1.82
N LYS A 28 -24.38 -11.10 1.64
CA LYS A 28 -24.55 -10.52 0.31
C LYS A 28 -23.32 -10.70 -0.57
N LEU A 29 -22.13 -10.69 0.02
CA LEU A 29 -20.89 -10.95 -0.71
C LEU A 29 -20.88 -12.42 -1.18
N HIS A 30 -21.17 -13.38 -0.30
CA HIS A 30 -21.31 -14.77 -0.66
C HIS A 30 -22.33 -14.99 -1.77
N ALA A 31 -23.55 -14.47 -1.61
CA ALA A 31 -24.60 -14.60 -2.61
C ALA A 31 -24.16 -14.02 -3.99
N SER A 32 -23.42 -12.91 -4.00
CA SER A 32 -22.91 -12.32 -5.23
C SER A 32 -21.84 -13.23 -5.88
N LEU A 33 -20.93 -13.79 -5.08
CA LEU A 33 -19.88 -14.70 -5.56
C LEU A 33 -20.47 -16.02 -6.06
N ASP A 34 -21.52 -16.52 -5.44
CA ASP A 34 -22.24 -17.74 -5.90
C ASP A 34 -22.88 -17.53 -7.30
N VAL A 35 -23.45 -16.34 -7.54
CA VAL A 35 -23.94 -15.99 -8.88
C VAL A 35 -22.77 -15.92 -9.88
N MET A 36 -21.68 -15.27 -9.51
CA MET A 36 -20.48 -15.17 -10.37
C MET A 36 -19.87 -16.55 -10.66
N ALA A 37 -19.89 -17.47 -9.69
CA ALA A 37 -19.40 -18.83 -9.88
C ALA A 37 -20.27 -19.63 -10.85
N LYS A 38 -21.61 -19.47 -10.78
CA LYS A 38 -22.55 -20.10 -11.73
C LYS A 38 -22.33 -19.58 -13.16
N GLU A 39 -21.95 -18.31 -13.30
CA GLU A 39 -21.62 -17.69 -14.58
C GLU A 39 -20.16 -17.94 -15.01
N GLN A 40 -19.41 -18.75 -14.28
CA GLN A 40 -18.00 -19.10 -14.53
C GLN A 40 -17.03 -17.88 -14.53
N ILE A 41 -17.41 -16.80 -13.87
CA ILE A 41 -16.56 -15.62 -13.69
C ILE A 41 -15.52 -15.85 -12.61
N CYS A 42 -15.87 -16.62 -11.56
CA CYS A 42 -14.95 -17.06 -10.50
C CYS A 42 -15.14 -18.53 -10.19
N GLN A 43 -14.22 -19.12 -9.42
CA GLN A 43 -14.39 -20.46 -8.88
C GLN A 43 -15.42 -20.44 -7.74
N PRO A 44 -16.06 -21.59 -7.40
CA PRO A 44 -16.87 -21.69 -6.19
C PRO A 44 -16.08 -21.24 -4.95
N VAL A 45 -16.76 -20.59 -4.02
CA VAL A 45 -16.16 -20.16 -2.76
C VAL A 45 -15.78 -21.38 -1.93
N GLY A 46 -14.52 -21.42 -1.52
CA GLY A 46 -13.99 -22.41 -0.58
C GLY A 46 -13.68 -21.76 0.76
N GLU A 47 -13.49 -22.58 1.78
CA GLU A 47 -13.12 -22.15 3.14
C GLU A 47 -11.80 -22.78 3.56
N ALA A 48 -10.95 -22.02 4.21
CA ALA A 48 -9.73 -22.50 4.85
C ALA A 48 -9.35 -21.55 6.00
N ASP A 49 -8.95 -22.13 7.14
CA ASP A 49 -8.40 -21.40 8.29
C ASP A 49 -9.28 -20.22 8.81
N GLY A 50 -10.60 -20.34 8.68
CA GLY A 50 -11.55 -19.30 9.12
C GLY A 50 -11.73 -18.15 8.14
N TYR A 51 -11.32 -18.31 6.88
CA TYR A 51 -11.54 -17.37 5.78
C TYR A 51 -12.24 -18.06 4.62
N SER A 52 -13.03 -17.29 3.91
CA SER A 52 -13.58 -17.66 2.62
C SER A 52 -12.66 -17.18 1.51
N PHE A 53 -12.51 -17.97 0.46
CA PHE A 53 -11.68 -17.58 -0.69
C PHE A 53 -12.28 -18.05 -2.01
N THR A 54 -12.00 -17.31 -3.07
CA THR A 54 -12.24 -17.74 -4.45
C THR A 54 -11.17 -17.18 -5.38
N THR A 55 -11.01 -17.78 -6.55
CA THR A 55 -10.11 -17.30 -7.60
C THR A 55 -10.91 -16.76 -8.78
N MET A 56 -10.44 -15.68 -9.37
CA MET A 56 -11.04 -15.00 -10.51
C MET A 56 -9.92 -14.56 -11.46
N ASN A 57 -9.80 -15.20 -12.62
CA ASN A 57 -8.67 -15.00 -13.56
C ASN A 57 -7.31 -15.13 -12.83
N SER A 58 -6.53 -14.04 -12.76
CA SER A 58 -5.27 -13.93 -12.04
C SER A 58 -5.43 -13.37 -10.61
N GLY A 59 -6.65 -13.25 -10.11
CA GLY A 59 -6.95 -12.69 -8.78
C GLY A 59 -7.32 -13.79 -7.78
N LEU A 60 -6.79 -13.70 -6.57
CA LEU A 60 -7.24 -14.44 -5.39
C LEU A 60 -8.02 -13.46 -4.52
N LEU A 61 -9.28 -13.78 -4.28
CA LEU A 61 -10.16 -13.04 -3.38
C LEU A 61 -10.24 -13.80 -2.07
N VAL A 62 -9.90 -13.15 -0.95
CA VAL A 62 -9.98 -13.73 0.40
C VAL A 62 -10.77 -12.78 1.28
N PHE A 63 -11.70 -13.29 2.05
CA PHE A 63 -12.54 -12.44 2.88
C PHE A 63 -13.06 -13.14 4.14
N ASN A 64 -13.50 -12.33 5.07
CA ASN A 64 -14.27 -12.70 6.25
C ASN A 64 -15.37 -11.67 6.50
N SER A 65 -16.03 -11.71 7.65
CA SER A 65 -17.13 -10.82 8.01
C SER A 65 -16.76 -9.32 8.03
N SER A 66 -15.48 -8.97 8.08
CA SER A 66 -15.02 -7.57 8.24
C SER A 66 -14.13 -7.09 7.09
N THR A 67 -13.37 -7.96 6.48
CA THR A 67 -12.28 -7.58 5.58
C THR A 67 -12.29 -8.42 4.31
N ILE A 68 -12.01 -7.79 3.18
CA ILE A 68 -11.79 -8.41 1.88
C ILE A 68 -10.40 -8.03 1.37
N LEU A 69 -9.68 -9.02 0.87
CA LEU A 69 -8.39 -8.88 0.20
C LEU A 69 -8.55 -9.35 -1.25
N VAL A 70 -8.17 -8.49 -2.19
CA VAL A 70 -8.06 -8.84 -3.61
C VAL A 70 -6.59 -8.85 -3.95
N VAL A 71 -6.04 -10.03 -4.18
CA VAL A 71 -4.62 -10.27 -4.38
C VAL A 71 -4.37 -10.61 -5.83
N ASN A 72 -3.46 -9.89 -6.49
CA ASN A 72 -3.04 -10.25 -7.84
C ASN A 72 -2.00 -11.36 -7.76
N VAL A 73 -2.35 -12.53 -8.28
CA VAL A 73 -1.48 -13.72 -8.34
C VAL A 73 -1.35 -14.19 -9.79
N SER A 74 -0.12 -14.44 -10.22
CA SER A 74 0.16 -14.94 -11.58
C SER A 74 0.54 -16.40 -11.51
N GLY A 75 -0.39 -17.29 -11.89
CA GLY A 75 -0.18 -18.75 -11.96
C GLY A 75 -0.53 -19.52 -10.69
N THR A 76 -0.80 -20.82 -10.84
CA THR A 76 -1.31 -21.72 -9.78
C THR A 76 -0.33 -21.90 -8.62
N THR A 77 0.98 -22.03 -8.91
CA THR A 77 2.01 -22.20 -7.86
C THR A 77 2.13 -20.97 -6.96
N GLN A 78 1.79 -19.77 -7.46
CA GLN A 78 1.80 -18.55 -6.69
C GLN A 78 0.54 -18.41 -5.82
N THR A 79 -0.57 -19.05 -6.21
CA THR A 79 -1.82 -19.01 -5.45
C THR A 79 -1.67 -19.65 -4.07
N ASP A 80 -1.02 -20.81 -3.95
CA ASP A 80 -0.82 -21.47 -2.67
C ASP A 80 0.12 -20.71 -1.76
N LYS A 81 1.22 -20.18 -2.32
CA LYS A 81 2.13 -19.28 -1.57
C LYS A 81 1.43 -18.00 -1.13
N ALA A 82 0.57 -17.43 -1.96
CA ALA A 82 -0.22 -16.27 -1.62
C ALA A 82 -1.22 -16.56 -0.50
N LYS A 83 -1.89 -17.73 -0.50
CA LYS A 83 -2.78 -18.17 0.59
C LYS A 83 -2.04 -18.28 1.92
N GLU A 84 -0.87 -18.92 1.93
CA GLU A 84 -0.03 -19.01 3.13
C GLU A 84 0.39 -17.63 3.64
N ALA A 85 0.86 -16.75 2.74
CA ALA A 85 1.25 -15.41 3.09
C ALA A 85 0.07 -14.56 3.61
N ILE A 86 -1.13 -14.72 3.04
CA ILE A 86 -2.36 -14.07 3.50
C ILE A 86 -2.75 -14.57 4.90
N THR A 87 -2.68 -15.87 5.14
CA THR A 87 -2.96 -16.44 6.46
C THR A 87 -2.04 -15.84 7.52
N ASN A 88 -0.75 -15.67 7.22
CA ASN A 88 0.21 -15.03 8.09
C ASN A 88 -0.09 -13.52 8.29
N LEU A 89 -0.51 -12.83 7.23
CA LEU A 89 -0.91 -11.42 7.29
C LEU A 89 -2.14 -11.21 8.18
N LEU A 90 -3.14 -12.07 8.06
CA LEU A 90 -4.39 -11.98 8.82
C LEU A 90 -4.22 -12.39 10.30
N LYS A 91 -3.18 -13.15 10.64
CA LYS A 91 -2.78 -13.47 12.00
C LYS A 91 -1.97 -12.35 12.69
N GLN A 92 -1.66 -11.27 11.99
CA GLN A 92 -0.93 -10.15 12.58
C GLN A 92 -1.72 -9.49 13.71
N THR A 93 -1.01 -9.12 14.75
CA THR A 93 -1.58 -8.40 15.90
C THR A 93 -1.42 -6.88 15.72
N ALA A 94 -2.13 -6.09 16.52
CA ALA A 94 -1.99 -4.64 16.52
C ALA A 94 -0.54 -4.16 16.78
N SER A 95 0.28 -4.98 17.45
CA SER A 95 1.70 -4.65 17.70
C SER A 95 2.57 -4.68 16.43
N ASN A 96 2.21 -5.53 15.47
CA ASN A 96 2.94 -5.71 14.20
C ASN A 96 2.25 -4.97 13.05
N SER A 97 1.19 -4.23 13.33
CA SER A 97 0.41 -3.54 12.32
C SER A 97 1.10 -2.27 11.84
N ILE A 98 0.97 -2.00 10.56
CA ILE A 98 1.45 -0.78 9.89
C ILE A 98 0.89 0.51 10.51
N VAL A 99 -0.25 0.45 11.21
CA VAL A 99 -0.87 1.61 11.89
C VAL A 99 0.04 2.21 12.97
N LYS A 100 1.05 1.48 13.43
CA LYS A 100 2.06 1.99 14.37
C LYS A 100 3.24 2.66 13.67
N SER A 101 3.39 2.50 12.37
CA SER A 101 4.43 3.20 11.61
C SER A 101 4.16 4.70 11.60
N GLY A 102 5.15 5.51 11.97
CA GLY A 102 5.05 6.96 11.92
C GLY A 102 4.77 7.49 10.51
N ALA A 103 5.32 6.82 9.48
CA ALA A 103 5.05 7.14 8.08
C ALA A 103 3.57 6.94 7.73
N PHE A 104 2.97 5.81 8.14
CA PHE A 104 1.55 5.53 7.94
C PHE A 104 0.67 6.56 8.65
N GLN A 105 0.94 6.85 9.93
CA GLN A 105 0.20 7.83 10.72
C GLN A 105 0.29 9.24 10.12
N LYS A 106 1.43 9.58 9.53
CA LYS A 106 1.62 10.86 8.85
C LYS A 106 0.83 10.90 7.53
N MET A 107 0.85 9.82 6.76
CA MET A 107 0.06 9.69 5.53
C MET A 107 -1.45 9.80 5.81
N GLU A 108 -1.96 9.14 6.86
CA GLU A 108 -3.39 9.20 7.21
C GLU A 108 -3.88 10.61 7.54
N LYS A 109 -3.01 11.49 8.03
CA LYS A 109 -3.33 12.89 8.33
C LYS A 109 -3.43 13.77 7.08
N GLN A 110 -2.99 13.30 5.93
CA GLN A 110 -3.09 14.04 4.68
C GLN A 110 -4.54 14.02 4.16
N LYS A 111 -4.98 15.15 3.63
CA LYS A 111 -6.33 15.31 3.07
C LYS A 111 -6.28 15.33 1.53
N SER A 112 -5.64 14.35 0.94
CA SER A 112 -5.61 14.19 -0.52
C SER A 112 -6.62 13.16 -0.98
N ASP A 113 -6.97 13.18 -2.27
CA ASP A 113 -7.89 12.20 -2.86
C ASP A 113 -7.30 10.79 -2.83
N ILE A 114 -5.99 10.69 -3.07
CA ILE A 114 -5.21 9.46 -2.90
C ILE A 114 -3.98 9.79 -2.08
N ASN A 115 -3.79 9.08 -0.98
CA ASN A 115 -2.57 9.14 -0.17
C ASN A 115 -1.75 7.87 -0.39
N PHE A 116 -0.43 8.01 -0.40
CA PHE A 116 0.48 6.88 -0.52
C PHE A 116 1.74 7.08 0.30
N PHE A 117 2.38 5.99 0.65
CA PHE A 117 3.77 5.99 1.11
C PHE A 117 4.51 4.79 0.55
N ALA A 118 5.82 4.94 0.38
CA ALA A 118 6.68 3.87 -0.10
C ALA A 118 8.04 3.96 0.58
N SER A 119 8.55 2.84 1.10
CA SER A 119 9.96 2.77 1.48
C SER A 119 10.82 2.97 0.24
N MET A 120 11.87 3.78 0.33
CA MET A 120 12.79 3.97 -0.79
C MET A 120 13.47 2.67 -1.22
N THR A 121 13.59 1.69 -0.33
CA THR A 121 14.13 0.36 -0.68
C THR A 121 13.18 -0.46 -1.54
N ALA A 122 11.86 -0.19 -1.50
CA ALA A 122 10.88 -0.86 -2.35
C ALA A 122 10.84 -0.29 -3.78
N ILE A 123 11.45 0.87 -4.00
CA ILE A 123 11.55 1.49 -5.32
C ILE A 123 12.72 0.85 -6.10
N PRO A 124 12.51 0.40 -7.35
CA PRO A 124 13.59 -0.13 -8.17
C PRO A 124 14.77 0.84 -8.25
N SER A 125 16.00 0.32 -8.20
CA SER A 125 17.23 1.13 -8.18
C SER A 125 17.30 2.14 -9.33
N THR A 126 16.86 1.76 -10.51
CA THR A 126 16.79 2.64 -11.70
C THR A 126 16.05 3.97 -11.45
N TYR A 127 15.00 3.95 -10.62
CA TYR A 127 14.24 5.15 -10.27
C TYR A 127 14.70 5.76 -8.94
N ARG A 128 15.22 4.93 -8.04
CA ARG A 128 15.67 5.36 -6.72
C ARG A 128 16.76 6.42 -6.81
N ASP A 129 17.75 6.22 -7.68
CA ASP A 129 18.86 7.14 -7.86
C ASP A 129 18.39 8.53 -8.35
N GLN A 130 17.34 8.56 -9.18
CA GLN A 130 16.74 9.82 -9.62
C GLN A 130 15.98 10.53 -8.50
N ILE A 131 15.26 9.78 -7.66
CA ILE A 131 14.48 10.33 -6.53
C ILE A 131 15.41 10.80 -5.40
N THR A 132 16.52 10.10 -5.19
CA THR A 132 17.53 10.46 -4.17
C THR A 132 18.55 11.47 -4.67
N MET A 133 18.52 11.84 -5.95
CA MET A 133 19.40 12.85 -6.49
C MET A 133 19.22 14.19 -5.73
N GLY A 134 20.31 14.68 -5.18
CA GLY A 134 20.30 15.90 -4.35
C GLY A 134 20.10 15.64 -2.85
N LEU A 135 19.89 14.43 -2.39
CA LEU A 135 19.98 14.12 -0.97
C LEU A 135 21.45 14.12 -0.50
N PRO A 136 21.72 14.46 0.78
CA PRO A 136 23.05 14.32 1.34
C PRO A 136 23.57 12.88 1.19
N THR A 137 24.87 12.74 0.92
CA THR A 137 25.52 11.43 0.67
C THR A 137 25.49 10.49 1.86
N GLU A 138 25.31 11.03 3.06
CA GLU A 138 25.19 10.29 4.31
C GLU A 138 23.81 9.64 4.50
N VAL A 139 22.83 10.06 3.70
CA VAL A 139 21.45 9.56 3.79
C VAL A 139 21.32 8.28 2.98
N LYS A 140 20.98 7.19 3.67
CA LYS A 140 20.73 5.90 3.03
C LYS A 140 19.27 5.76 2.62
N ALA A 141 19.02 5.04 1.52
CA ALA A 141 17.67 4.80 1.03
C ALA A 141 16.77 4.09 2.08
N GLU A 142 17.35 3.25 2.92
CA GLU A 142 16.64 2.54 4.00
C GLU A 142 16.11 3.47 5.11
N ASP A 143 16.72 4.66 5.27
CA ASP A 143 16.31 5.65 6.26
C ASP A 143 15.12 6.50 5.80
N ILE A 144 14.71 6.40 4.53
CA ILE A 144 13.72 7.28 3.95
C ILE A 144 12.48 6.52 3.50
N THR A 145 11.33 7.08 3.85
CA THR A 145 10.02 6.74 3.32
C THR A 145 9.48 7.94 2.54
N LEU A 146 9.13 7.73 1.29
CA LEU A 146 8.42 8.72 0.50
C LEU A 146 6.95 8.70 0.92
N ILE A 147 6.41 9.85 1.31
CA ILE A 147 4.98 10.04 1.57
C ILE A 147 4.45 11.01 0.53
N GLY A 148 3.27 10.74 -0.01
CA GLY A 148 2.68 11.62 -1.00
C GLY A 148 1.17 11.62 -1.00
N GLY A 149 0.64 12.66 -1.62
CA GLY A 149 -0.78 12.83 -1.86
C GLY A 149 -1.04 13.33 -3.27
N LEU A 150 -2.04 12.77 -3.91
CA LEU A 150 -2.49 13.13 -5.24
C LEU A 150 -3.90 13.70 -5.14
N ASN A 151 -4.12 14.87 -5.74
CA ASN A 151 -5.41 15.55 -5.77
C ASN A 151 -5.85 15.77 -7.21
N PHE A 152 -7.13 15.53 -7.46
CA PHE A 152 -7.78 15.80 -8.73
C PHE A 152 -8.48 17.16 -8.65
N GLU A 153 -7.83 18.20 -9.18
CA GLU A 153 -8.35 19.55 -9.21
C GLU A 153 -8.90 19.86 -10.61
N LYS A 154 -9.74 20.91 -10.71
CA LYS A 154 -10.29 21.32 -12.02
C LYS A 154 -9.15 21.66 -13.00
N GLY A 155 -9.01 20.84 -14.04
CA GLY A 155 -8.03 21.05 -15.12
C GLY A 155 -6.60 20.63 -14.81
N LYS A 156 -6.31 20.03 -13.63
CA LYS A 156 -4.97 19.55 -13.30
C LYS A 156 -4.98 18.40 -12.28
N ILE A 157 -3.91 17.62 -12.30
CA ILE A 157 -3.59 16.64 -11.25
C ILE A 157 -2.42 17.23 -10.45
N ALA A 158 -2.59 17.37 -9.14
CA ALA A 158 -1.56 17.88 -8.25
C ALA A 158 -0.98 16.74 -7.42
N LEU A 159 0.32 16.48 -7.58
CA LEU A 159 1.10 15.53 -6.78
C LEU A 159 1.97 16.31 -5.79
N LYS A 160 1.85 15.97 -4.51
CA LYS A 160 2.73 16.48 -3.45
C LYS A 160 3.44 15.30 -2.81
N THR A 161 4.76 15.43 -2.64
CA THR A 161 5.57 14.38 -2.00
C THR A 161 6.49 14.99 -0.95
N GLU A 162 6.81 14.23 0.07
CA GLU A 162 7.79 14.57 1.09
C GLU A 162 8.59 13.34 1.50
N ASN A 163 9.84 13.56 1.88
CA ASN A 163 10.67 12.53 2.49
C ASN A 163 10.41 12.48 4.00
N TYR A 164 10.09 11.30 4.49
CA TYR A 164 9.89 11.02 5.91
C TYR A 164 11.00 10.10 6.42
N THR A 165 11.48 10.36 7.62
CA THR A 165 12.42 9.50 8.33
C THR A 165 12.17 9.58 9.84
N GLU A 166 12.46 8.49 10.54
CA GLU A 166 12.49 8.44 12.01
C GLU A 166 13.90 8.66 12.55
N ASN A 167 14.91 8.64 11.68
CA ASN A 167 16.30 8.90 12.04
C ASN A 167 16.54 10.40 12.26
N GLU A 168 16.79 10.80 13.49
CA GLU A 168 16.96 12.22 13.86
C GLU A 168 18.19 12.88 13.16
N ALA A 169 19.25 12.14 12.92
CA ALA A 169 20.40 12.67 12.18
C ALA A 169 20.03 12.97 10.72
N VAL A 170 19.27 12.06 10.09
CA VAL A 170 18.77 12.25 8.73
C VAL A 170 17.76 13.41 8.66
N LYS A 171 16.87 13.55 9.66
CA LYS A 171 15.97 14.72 9.75
C LYS A 171 16.73 16.04 9.76
N ALA A 172 17.80 16.12 10.57
CA ALA A 172 18.61 17.32 10.67
C ALA A 172 19.28 17.66 9.32
N LEU A 173 19.80 16.66 8.61
CA LEU A 173 20.40 16.80 7.29
C LEU A 173 19.39 17.29 6.24
N LEU A 174 18.22 16.67 6.17
CA LEU A 174 17.15 17.06 5.25
C LEU A 174 16.65 18.48 5.52
N LYS A 175 16.49 18.85 6.79
CA LYS A 175 16.11 20.22 7.17
C LYS A 175 17.15 21.24 6.72
N LYS A 176 18.44 20.98 6.96
CA LYS A 176 19.53 21.85 6.54
C LYS A 176 19.58 22.03 5.02
N GLN A 177 19.33 20.96 4.26
CA GLN A 177 19.25 21.01 2.81
C GLN A 177 18.08 21.90 2.34
N MET A 178 16.89 21.71 2.90
CA MET A 178 15.72 22.54 2.56
C MET A 178 15.98 24.04 2.84
N GLU A 179 16.63 24.37 3.94
CA GLU A 179 17.00 25.74 4.28
C GLU A 179 18.00 26.34 3.28
N SER A 180 18.92 25.52 2.76
CA SER A 180 19.90 25.96 1.75
C SER A 180 19.25 26.22 0.39
N VAL A 181 18.33 25.34 -0.05
CA VAL A 181 17.58 25.52 -1.31
C VAL A 181 16.65 26.72 -1.24
N GLY A 182 15.97 26.95 -0.12
CA GLY A 182 15.10 28.11 0.09
C GLY A 182 15.87 29.45 0.01
N LYS A 183 17.13 29.47 0.44
CA LYS A 183 17.98 30.68 0.32
C LYS A 183 18.47 30.94 -1.12
N ALA A 184 18.67 29.88 -1.91
CA ALA A 184 19.10 30.00 -3.30
C ALA A 184 18.00 30.59 -4.22
N ASN A 185 16.73 30.39 -3.91
CA ASN A 185 15.60 30.90 -4.69
C ASN A 185 15.27 32.37 -4.46
N ASN A 186 15.94 33.03 -3.54
CA ASN A 186 15.75 34.49 -3.25
C ASN A 186 16.73 35.40 -3.98
N THR A 187 17.45 34.93 -5.00
CA THR A 187 18.49 35.68 -5.71
C THR A 187 18.13 35.96 -7.18
N PHE A 188 16.82 36.04 -7.49
CA PHE A 188 16.36 36.54 -8.80
C PHE A 188 15.37 37.69 -8.63
#